data_9bf554f9033b7ed0b94a817adb502737
#
_entry.id   9bf554f9033b7ed0b94a817adb502737
#
_cell.length_a   1.000
_cell.length_b   1.000
_cell.length_c   1.000
_cell.angle_alpha   90.00
_cell.angle_beta   90.00
_cell.angle_gamma   90.00
#
_symmetry.space_group_name_H-M   'P 1'
#
loop_
_entity.id
_entity.type
_entity.pdbx_description
1 polymer ?
#
loop_
_entity_poly.entity_id
_entity_poly.type
_entity_poly.pdbx_seq_one_letter_code
_entity_poly.pdbx_strand_id
1 'polypeptide(L)'
;MQAQDTSNPPRHRIRRATLALLALAVLFVAALMWWWDTEPPLFDPVAVTQTQMQELKHPVSIGATTTATLITSVRTLLDKRGGYLSNDKLQPGMFMDNIPNWEFGSLTASRDLVRALRNDFSRSQTQSTEDKDLAEADPLLNSPNDRWLLPSSESQYRKAIGHLDGYLGRLGDAEDSSAHFYARADNLADYLQLVSSRLGSLSQRLSASVGQIRIGDVSAADEPAGAGTVRAPDGGRLVKTP
;
A
#
# COMPACT_ATOMS: atom_id res chain seq x y z
N MET A 1 -55.78 -32.74 33.69
CA MET A 1 -55.68 -31.55 32.79
C MET A 1 -54.49 -30.73 33.31
N GLN A 2 -53.25 -31.03 32.85
CA GLN A 2 -52.03 -30.39 33.26
C GLN A 2 -51.82 -29.19 32.38
N ALA A 3 -51.81 -28.00 32.98
CA ALA A 3 -51.44 -26.78 32.31
C ALA A 3 -49.94 -26.82 31.97
N GLN A 4 -49.58 -26.77 30.68
CA GLN A 4 -48.22 -26.54 30.22
C GLN A 4 -47.81 -25.12 30.60
N ASP A 5 -46.95 -25.01 31.59
CA ASP A 5 -46.26 -23.78 31.96
C ASP A 5 -45.24 -23.48 30.86
N THR A 6 -45.63 -22.68 29.88
CA THR A 6 -44.72 -22.12 28.89
C THR A 6 -43.89 -21.02 29.54
N SER A 7 -42.88 -21.43 30.29
CA SER A 7 -41.92 -20.50 30.90
C SER A 7 -41.15 -19.73 29.82
N ASN A 8 -41.61 -18.51 29.52
CA ASN A 8 -40.83 -17.54 28.80
C ASN A 8 -39.48 -17.39 29.49
N PRO A 9 -38.36 -17.60 28.79
CA PRO A 9 -37.06 -17.46 29.42
C PRO A 9 -36.93 -16.07 30.02
N PRO A 10 -36.49 -15.96 31.28
CA PRO A 10 -36.46 -14.69 32.00
C PRO A 10 -35.63 -13.66 31.17
N ARG A 11 -36.21 -12.54 30.87
CA ARG A 11 -35.66 -11.45 29.99
C ARG A 11 -34.20 -11.12 30.32
N HIS A 12 -33.79 -11.33 31.57
CA HIS A 12 -32.39 -11.15 32.01
C HIS A 12 -31.40 -12.18 31.42
N ARG A 13 -31.81 -13.44 31.20
CA ARG A 13 -30.97 -14.47 30.58
C ARG A 13 -30.77 -14.18 29.09
N ILE A 14 -31.80 -13.77 28.39
CA ILE A 14 -31.72 -13.35 26.98
C ILE A 14 -30.82 -12.14 26.86
N ARG A 15 -31.00 -11.10 27.70
CA ARG A 15 -30.19 -9.90 27.68
C ARG A 15 -28.70 -10.20 27.98
N ARG A 16 -28.41 -11.09 28.95
CA ARG A 16 -27.04 -11.51 29.23
C ARG A 16 -26.44 -12.31 28.08
N ALA A 17 -27.21 -13.18 27.45
CA ALA A 17 -26.74 -13.96 26.29
C ALA A 17 -26.48 -13.05 25.08
N THR A 18 -27.33 -12.06 24.80
CA THR A 18 -27.11 -11.09 23.72
C THR A 18 -25.88 -10.21 23.99
N LEU A 19 -25.67 -9.74 25.23
CA LEU A 19 -24.48 -8.98 25.60
C LEU A 19 -23.19 -9.82 25.49
N ALA A 20 -23.23 -11.09 25.93
CA ALA A 20 -22.09 -11.99 25.80
C ALA A 20 -21.75 -12.28 24.34
N LEU A 21 -22.75 -12.49 23.48
CA LEU A 21 -22.56 -12.70 22.04
C LEU A 21 -21.96 -11.45 21.36
N LEU A 22 -22.45 -10.28 21.73
CA LEU A 22 -21.93 -9.00 21.21
C LEU A 22 -20.48 -8.77 21.66
N ALA A 23 -20.16 -9.03 22.92
CA ALA A 23 -18.81 -8.97 23.44
C ALA A 23 -17.87 -9.95 22.70
N LEU A 24 -18.33 -11.18 22.45
CA LEU A 24 -17.57 -12.18 21.70
C LEU A 24 -17.33 -11.71 20.25
N ALA A 25 -18.34 -11.12 19.59
CA ALA A 25 -18.19 -10.57 18.25
C ALA A 25 -17.18 -9.43 18.20
N VAL A 26 -17.20 -8.51 19.17
CA VAL A 26 -16.22 -7.42 19.28
C VAL A 26 -14.81 -7.97 19.50
N LEU A 27 -14.64 -8.94 20.39
CA LEU A 27 -13.35 -9.59 20.62
C LEU A 27 -12.84 -10.32 19.37
N PHE A 28 -13.73 -10.98 18.63
CA PHE A 28 -13.37 -11.64 17.37
C PHE A 28 -12.89 -10.63 16.32
N VAL A 29 -13.61 -9.51 16.14
CA VAL A 29 -13.21 -8.44 15.21
C VAL A 29 -11.87 -7.83 15.64
N ALA A 30 -11.67 -7.57 16.93
CA ALA A 30 -10.41 -7.04 17.45
C ALA A 30 -9.23 -8.01 17.21
N ALA A 31 -9.44 -9.30 17.42
CA ALA A 31 -8.44 -10.33 17.15
C ALA A 31 -8.11 -10.43 15.66
N LEU A 32 -9.12 -10.29 14.79
CA LEU A 32 -8.96 -10.28 13.35
C LEU A 32 -8.17 -9.04 12.89
N MET A 33 -8.48 -7.86 13.41
CA MET A 33 -7.73 -6.64 13.15
C MET A 33 -6.27 -6.78 13.57
N TRP A 34 -6.01 -7.28 14.76
CA TRP A 34 -4.64 -7.53 15.24
C TRP A 34 -3.86 -8.50 14.34
N TRP A 35 -4.53 -9.54 13.82
CA TRP A 35 -3.89 -10.48 12.90
C TRP A 35 -3.59 -9.86 11.54
N TRP A 36 -4.48 -9.01 11.02
CA TRP A 36 -4.28 -8.34 9.73
C TRP A 36 -3.29 -7.18 9.79
N ASP A 37 -3.10 -6.59 10.97
CA ASP A 37 -2.16 -5.47 11.22
C ASP A 37 -0.68 -5.93 11.27
N THR A 38 -0.38 -7.11 10.74
CA THR A 38 0.98 -7.64 10.70
C THR A 38 1.60 -7.40 9.34
N GLU A 39 2.70 -6.65 9.30
CA GLU A 39 3.47 -6.42 8.08
C GLU A 39 4.02 -7.73 7.52
N PRO A 40 4.02 -7.91 6.19
CA PRO A 40 4.64 -9.06 5.55
C PRO A 40 6.15 -9.09 5.84
N PRO A 41 6.75 -10.30 5.94
CA PRO A 41 8.19 -10.43 6.09
C PRO A 41 8.92 -9.93 4.84
N LEU A 42 10.12 -9.41 5.03
CA LEU A 42 11.00 -9.07 3.92
C LEU A 42 11.41 -10.35 3.16
N PHE A 43 11.50 -10.25 1.86
CA PHE A 43 11.96 -11.32 0.99
C PHE A 43 13.37 -11.01 0.43
N ASP A 44 14.11 -12.06 0.11
CA ASP A 44 15.40 -11.94 -0.57
C ASP A 44 15.18 -11.83 -2.10
N PRO A 45 15.53 -10.69 -2.72
CA PRO A 45 15.36 -10.49 -4.16
C PRO A 45 16.07 -11.54 -5.02
N VAL A 46 17.24 -12.02 -4.59
CA VAL A 46 18.02 -13.02 -5.36
C VAL A 46 17.33 -14.38 -5.30
N ALA A 47 16.93 -14.82 -4.11
CA ALA A 47 16.24 -16.09 -3.92
C ALA A 47 14.90 -16.13 -4.70
N VAL A 48 14.12 -15.04 -4.63
CA VAL A 48 12.86 -14.92 -5.37
C VAL A 48 13.10 -14.98 -6.88
N THR A 49 14.11 -14.28 -7.37
CA THR A 49 14.46 -14.31 -8.80
C THR A 49 14.83 -15.71 -9.27
N GLN A 50 15.66 -16.40 -8.51
CA GLN A 50 16.03 -17.77 -8.82
C GLN A 50 14.81 -18.70 -8.89
N THR A 51 13.90 -18.59 -7.93
CA THR A 51 12.67 -19.37 -7.90
C THR A 51 11.79 -19.10 -9.14
N GLN A 52 11.52 -17.83 -9.44
CA GLN A 52 10.67 -17.48 -10.58
C GLN A 52 11.31 -17.88 -11.92
N MET A 53 12.62 -17.68 -12.08
CA MET A 53 13.29 -18.09 -13.31
C MET A 53 13.38 -19.62 -13.48
N GLN A 54 13.50 -20.38 -12.39
CA GLN A 54 13.39 -21.84 -12.40
C GLN A 54 12.00 -22.31 -12.81
N GLU A 55 10.93 -21.66 -12.30
CA GLU A 55 9.56 -21.98 -12.69
C GLU A 55 9.32 -21.73 -14.18
N LEU A 56 9.90 -20.65 -14.72
CA LEU A 56 9.87 -20.31 -16.14
C LEU A 56 10.81 -21.19 -17.00
N LYS A 57 11.70 -21.95 -16.38
CA LYS A 57 12.77 -22.76 -17.04
C LYS A 57 13.74 -21.91 -17.87
N HIS A 58 13.98 -20.68 -17.46
CA HIS A 58 14.92 -19.76 -18.10
C HIS A 58 16.10 -19.44 -17.18
N PRO A 59 17.27 -19.10 -17.75
CA PRO A 59 18.39 -18.61 -16.95
C PRO A 59 18.11 -17.21 -16.40
N VAL A 60 18.79 -16.86 -15.29
CA VAL A 60 18.72 -15.49 -14.76
C VAL A 60 19.42 -14.54 -15.73
N SER A 61 18.67 -13.60 -16.26
CA SER A 61 19.13 -12.59 -17.21
C SER A 61 19.31 -11.21 -16.55
N ILE A 62 19.92 -10.27 -17.28
CA ILE A 62 20.03 -8.87 -16.85
C ILE A 62 18.62 -8.27 -16.73
N GLY A 63 18.33 -7.64 -15.59
CA GLY A 63 17.02 -7.07 -15.30
C GLY A 63 16.01 -8.03 -14.64
N ALA A 64 16.29 -9.35 -14.67
CA ALA A 64 15.40 -10.34 -14.06
C ALA A 64 15.16 -10.07 -12.58
N THR A 65 16.22 -9.75 -11.81
CA THR A 65 16.10 -9.48 -10.38
C THR A 65 15.24 -8.25 -10.09
N THR A 66 15.38 -7.19 -10.85
CA THR A 66 14.57 -5.98 -10.69
C THR A 66 13.09 -6.27 -10.98
N THR A 67 12.83 -6.97 -12.08
CA THR A 67 11.46 -7.34 -12.49
C THR A 67 10.82 -8.32 -11.51
N ALA A 68 11.53 -9.37 -11.10
CA ALA A 68 11.05 -10.35 -10.14
C ALA A 68 10.77 -9.72 -8.76
N THR A 69 11.59 -8.77 -8.33
CA THR A 69 11.37 -7.98 -7.11
C THR A 69 10.10 -7.15 -7.21
N LEU A 70 9.84 -6.48 -8.33
CA LEU A 70 8.60 -5.74 -8.56
C LEU A 70 7.39 -6.67 -8.51
N ILE A 71 7.41 -7.79 -9.23
CA ILE A 71 6.34 -8.78 -9.23
C ILE A 71 6.05 -9.28 -7.82
N THR A 72 7.09 -9.62 -7.06
CA THR A 72 6.94 -10.11 -5.69
C THR A 72 6.40 -9.05 -4.76
N SER A 73 6.82 -7.79 -4.90
CA SER A 73 6.29 -6.68 -4.10
C SER A 73 4.79 -6.51 -4.34
N VAL A 74 4.34 -6.55 -5.58
CA VAL A 74 2.91 -6.43 -5.91
C VAL A 74 2.12 -7.69 -5.48
N ARG A 75 2.69 -8.90 -5.61
CA ARG A 75 2.07 -10.12 -5.09
C ARG A 75 1.92 -10.07 -3.57
N THR A 76 2.95 -9.62 -2.87
CA THR A 76 2.91 -9.47 -1.41
C THR A 76 1.82 -8.50 -0.97
N LEU A 77 1.63 -7.40 -1.70
CA LEU A 77 0.51 -6.47 -1.49
C LEU A 77 -0.86 -7.17 -1.53
N LEU A 78 -1.06 -8.06 -2.52
CA LEU A 78 -2.35 -8.71 -2.78
C LEU A 78 -2.59 -9.94 -1.91
N ASP A 79 -1.53 -10.67 -1.56
CA ASP A 79 -1.63 -12.02 -0.99
C ASP A 79 -1.24 -12.08 0.49
N LYS A 80 -0.89 -10.93 1.11
CA LYS A 80 -0.64 -10.85 2.55
C LYS A 80 -1.89 -11.19 3.37
N ARG A 81 -1.73 -11.34 4.67
CA ARG A 81 -2.84 -11.55 5.61
C ARG A 81 -3.90 -10.47 5.45
N GLY A 82 -5.14 -10.88 5.29
CA GLY A 82 -6.27 -9.98 5.04
C GLY A 82 -6.43 -9.55 3.57
N GLY A 83 -5.51 -9.89 2.67
CA GLY A 83 -5.54 -9.45 1.28
C GLY A 83 -5.19 -7.96 1.11
N TYR A 84 -5.71 -7.33 0.07
CA TYR A 84 -5.54 -5.88 -0.17
C TYR A 84 -6.61 -5.11 0.60
N LEU A 85 -6.22 -4.27 1.55
CA LEU A 85 -7.12 -3.61 2.51
C LEU A 85 -7.47 -2.17 2.15
N SER A 86 -6.68 -1.49 1.31
CA SER A 86 -6.88 -0.08 0.96
C SER A 86 -8.21 0.23 0.27
N ASN A 87 -8.84 -0.77 -0.34
CA ASN A 87 -10.15 -0.63 -0.98
C ASN A 87 -11.30 -1.23 -0.17
N ASP A 88 -11.05 -1.78 1.03
CA ASP A 88 -12.09 -2.34 1.88
C ASP A 88 -13.07 -1.26 2.34
N LYS A 89 -14.36 -1.51 2.10
CA LYS A 89 -15.46 -0.67 2.56
C LYS A 89 -16.22 -1.27 3.75
N LEU A 90 -15.84 -2.48 4.15
CA LEU A 90 -16.45 -3.23 5.25
C LEU A 90 -15.48 -3.36 6.43
N GLN A 91 -16.06 -3.58 7.60
CA GLN A 91 -15.28 -3.87 8.81
C GLN A 91 -14.66 -5.29 8.74
N PRO A 92 -13.44 -5.51 9.23
CA PRO A 92 -12.63 -4.57 10.01
C PRO A 92 -11.70 -3.67 9.18
N GLY A 93 -11.48 -3.92 7.88
CA GLY A 93 -10.50 -3.21 7.05
C GLY A 93 -10.63 -1.69 7.09
N MET A 94 -11.86 -1.17 7.11
CA MET A 94 -12.15 0.26 7.15
C MET A 94 -11.59 0.99 8.41
N PHE A 95 -11.33 0.27 9.50
CA PHE A 95 -10.80 0.87 10.75
C PHE A 95 -9.29 0.72 10.90
N MET A 96 -8.64 0.12 9.91
CA MET A 96 -7.19 -0.07 9.92
C MET A 96 -6.53 1.08 9.16
N ASP A 97 -5.42 1.58 9.67
CA ASP A 97 -4.64 2.65 9.06
C ASP A 97 -3.19 2.26 8.76
N ASN A 98 -2.54 1.46 9.61
CA ASN A 98 -1.14 1.08 9.43
C ASN A 98 -0.91 0.31 8.13
N ILE A 99 -1.62 -0.81 7.95
CA ILE A 99 -1.45 -1.66 6.76
C ILE A 99 -1.90 -0.97 5.47
N PRO A 100 -3.04 -0.25 5.39
CA PRO A 100 -3.36 0.53 4.20
C PRO A 100 -2.32 1.61 3.85
N ASN A 101 -1.69 2.25 4.83
CA ASN A 101 -0.61 3.19 4.59
C ASN A 101 0.67 2.50 4.08
N TRP A 102 1.01 1.32 4.63
CA TRP A 102 2.09 0.49 4.12
C TRP A 102 1.81 0.04 2.68
N GLU A 103 0.59 -0.41 2.37
CA GLU A 103 0.15 -0.76 1.00
C GLU A 103 0.32 0.41 0.04
N PHE A 104 -0.11 1.60 0.44
CA PHE A 104 0.02 2.80 -0.37
C PHE A 104 1.48 3.14 -0.67
N GLY A 105 2.37 3.02 0.32
CA GLY A 105 3.81 3.22 0.16
C GLY A 105 4.43 2.21 -0.81
N SER A 106 4.15 0.93 -0.61
CA SER A 106 4.64 -0.17 -1.45
C SER A 106 4.11 -0.08 -2.88
N LEU A 107 2.81 0.22 -3.06
CA LEU A 107 2.21 0.42 -4.37
C LEU A 107 2.82 1.63 -5.10
N THR A 108 3.08 2.72 -4.38
CA THR A 108 3.70 3.92 -4.94
C THR A 108 5.11 3.63 -5.45
N ALA A 109 5.92 2.91 -4.67
CA ALA A 109 7.25 2.47 -5.09
C ALA A 109 7.19 1.53 -6.31
N SER A 110 6.22 0.61 -6.32
CA SER A 110 6.00 -0.30 -7.46
C SER A 110 5.60 0.45 -8.74
N ARG A 111 4.77 1.48 -8.63
CA ARG A 111 4.38 2.37 -9.75
C ARG A 111 5.57 3.14 -10.31
N ASP A 112 6.42 3.65 -9.45
CA ASP A 112 7.64 4.35 -9.87
C ASP A 112 8.59 3.40 -10.60
N LEU A 113 8.75 2.18 -10.07
CA LEU A 113 9.65 1.19 -10.69
C LEU A 113 9.12 0.68 -12.03
N VAL A 114 7.80 0.36 -12.15
CA VAL A 114 7.26 -0.08 -13.46
C VAL A 114 7.36 1.00 -14.50
N ARG A 115 7.16 2.26 -14.12
CA ARG A 115 7.34 3.41 -15.03
C ARG A 115 8.79 3.56 -15.48
N ALA A 116 9.75 3.42 -14.58
CA ALA A 116 11.17 3.43 -14.92
C ALA A 116 11.55 2.24 -15.81
N LEU A 117 11.02 1.04 -15.53
CA LEU A 117 11.19 -0.13 -16.42
C LEU A 117 10.68 0.17 -17.83
N ARG A 118 9.46 0.70 -17.95
CA ARG A 118 8.85 1.02 -19.24
C ARG A 118 9.58 2.10 -20.02
N ASN A 119 9.96 3.20 -19.36
CA ASN A 119 10.47 4.39 -20.05
C ASN A 119 11.98 4.38 -20.22
N ASP A 120 12.72 3.84 -19.25
CA ASP A 120 14.17 4.03 -19.15
C ASP A 120 14.95 2.72 -19.34
N PHE A 121 14.54 1.66 -18.64
CA PHE A 121 15.30 0.40 -18.64
C PHE A 121 14.99 -0.51 -19.83
N SER A 122 13.75 -0.48 -20.38
CA SER A 122 13.41 -1.34 -21.52
C SER A 122 13.67 -0.70 -22.88
N ARG A 123 13.95 0.59 -22.93
CA ARG A 123 14.12 1.36 -24.19
C ARG A 123 15.57 1.67 -24.47
N SER A 124 15.96 1.49 -25.75
CA SER A 124 17.24 2.01 -26.21
C SER A 124 17.12 3.51 -26.51
N GLN A 125 18.24 4.25 -26.45
CA GLN A 125 18.26 5.68 -26.80
C GLN A 125 17.92 5.94 -28.28
N THR A 126 18.14 4.95 -29.13
CA THR A 126 17.98 5.07 -30.59
C THR A 126 16.64 4.54 -31.09
N GLN A 127 15.96 3.72 -30.32
CA GLN A 127 14.67 3.13 -30.68
C GLN A 127 13.62 3.51 -29.65
N SER A 128 12.54 4.13 -30.09
CA SER A 128 11.45 4.59 -29.23
C SER A 128 10.36 3.55 -29.02
N THR A 129 10.59 2.29 -29.41
CA THR A 129 9.60 1.22 -29.25
C THR A 129 9.47 0.82 -27.78
N GLU A 130 8.28 0.92 -27.24
CA GLU A 130 7.96 0.46 -25.89
C GLU A 130 7.80 -1.07 -25.85
N ASP A 131 8.17 -1.68 -24.72
CA ASP A 131 7.85 -3.08 -24.50
C ASP A 131 6.34 -3.25 -24.31
N LYS A 132 5.74 -4.20 -25.04
CA LYS A 132 4.29 -4.42 -25.07
C LYS A 132 3.70 -4.73 -23.68
N ASP A 133 4.40 -5.54 -22.88
CA ASP A 133 3.89 -5.94 -21.57
C ASP A 133 4.07 -4.84 -20.53
N LEU A 134 5.16 -4.09 -20.59
CA LEU A 134 5.37 -2.93 -19.71
C LEU A 134 4.41 -1.77 -20.06
N ALA A 135 4.06 -1.61 -21.32
CA ALA A 135 3.07 -0.61 -21.77
C ALA A 135 1.68 -0.91 -21.18
N GLU A 136 1.33 -2.18 -21.00
CA GLU A 136 0.06 -2.59 -20.37
C GLU A 136 0.15 -2.63 -18.83
N ALA A 137 1.29 -3.06 -18.26
CA ALA A 137 1.46 -3.18 -16.82
C ALA A 137 1.43 -1.82 -16.10
N ASP A 138 2.06 -0.78 -16.65
CA ASP A 138 2.15 0.55 -16.04
C ASP A 138 0.76 1.17 -15.79
N PRO A 139 -0.15 1.32 -16.79
CA PRO A 139 -1.47 1.87 -16.54
C PRO A 139 -2.32 1.00 -15.59
N LEU A 140 -2.16 -0.32 -15.60
CA LEU A 140 -2.86 -1.22 -14.70
C LEU A 140 -2.44 -1.00 -13.23
N LEU A 141 -1.15 -0.86 -12.95
CA LEU A 141 -0.65 -0.51 -11.62
C LEU A 141 -1.02 0.92 -11.21
N ASN A 142 -1.13 1.84 -12.16
CA ASN A 142 -1.55 3.22 -11.91
C ASN A 142 -3.07 3.40 -11.78
N SER A 143 -3.86 2.33 -11.89
CA SER A 143 -5.30 2.38 -11.62
C SER A 143 -5.59 2.83 -10.18
N PRO A 144 -6.76 3.43 -9.89
CA PRO A 144 -7.13 3.85 -8.55
C PRO A 144 -6.99 2.70 -7.53
N ASN A 145 -6.47 3.00 -6.35
CA ASN A 145 -6.19 2.03 -5.29
C ASN A 145 -7.37 1.76 -4.34
N ASP A 146 -8.46 2.49 -4.49
CA ASP A 146 -9.64 2.45 -3.62
C ASP A 146 -10.88 1.83 -4.25
N ARG A 147 -10.74 1.22 -5.43
CA ARG A 147 -11.86 0.61 -6.16
C ARG A 147 -12.22 -0.75 -5.58
N TRP A 148 -13.40 -0.84 -5.02
CA TRP A 148 -13.98 -2.07 -4.51
C TRP A 148 -14.78 -2.86 -5.55
N LEU A 149 -15.46 -2.16 -6.48
CA LEU A 149 -16.30 -2.76 -7.53
C LEU A 149 -15.56 -2.92 -8.87
N LEU A 150 -16.11 -3.69 -9.77
CA LEU A 150 -15.57 -4.08 -11.07
C LEU A 150 -15.26 -2.87 -11.99
N PRO A 151 -14.06 -2.80 -12.52
CA PRO A 151 -12.90 -3.61 -12.17
C PRO A 151 -12.32 -3.21 -10.80
N SER A 152 -12.11 -4.16 -9.89
CA SER A 152 -11.51 -3.89 -8.59
C SER A 152 -10.01 -3.59 -8.74
N SER A 153 -9.44 -2.88 -7.74
CA SER A 153 -8.00 -2.56 -7.72
C SER A 153 -7.16 -3.83 -7.80
N GLU A 154 -7.50 -4.87 -7.03
CA GLU A 154 -6.78 -6.15 -7.02
C GLU A 154 -6.81 -6.83 -8.39
N SER A 155 -7.96 -6.77 -9.08
CA SER A 155 -8.07 -7.39 -10.42
C SER A 155 -7.16 -6.70 -11.43
N GLN A 156 -7.00 -5.38 -11.34
CA GLN A 156 -6.09 -4.62 -12.19
C GLN A 156 -4.63 -4.94 -11.87
N TYR A 157 -4.27 -4.98 -10.58
CA TYR A 157 -2.91 -5.30 -10.16
C TYR A 157 -2.53 -6.75 -10.48
N ARG A 158 -3.46 -7.73 -10.38
CA ARG A 158 -3.21 -9.10 -10.84
C ARG A 158 -2.98 -9.19 -12.35
N LYS A 159 -3.68 -8.39 -13.16
CA LYS A 159 -3.42 -8.29 -14.59
C LYS A 159 -2.04 -7.70 -14.87
N ALA A 160 -1.66 -6.65 -14.13
CA ALA A 160 -0.33 -6.06 -14.25
C ALA A 160 0.78 -7.09 -13.92
N ILE A 161 0.59 -7.92 -12.88
CA ILE A 161 1.50 -9.02 -12.58
C ILE A 161 1.61 -9.98 -13.77
N GLY A 162 0.51 -10.33 -14.42
CA GLY A 162 0.53 -11.21 -15.60
C GLY A 162 1.36 -10.64 -16.75
N HIS A 163 1.28 -9.34 -17.00
CA HIS A 163 2.12 -8.67 -18.00
C HIS A 163 3.60 -8.61 -17.56
N LEU A 164 3.86 -8.34 -16.28
CA LEU A 164 5.22 -8.35 -15.74
C LEU A 164 5.85 -9.75 -15.79
N ASP A 165 5.07 -10.81 -15.52
CA ASP A 165 5.52 -12.21 -15.69
C ASP A 165 5.83 -12.49 -17.17
N GLY A 166 5.04 -11.99 -18.11
CA GLY A 166 5.31 -12.08 -19.54
C GLY A 166 6.60 -11.40 -19.95
N TYR A 167 6.84 -10.18 -19.44
CA TYR A 167 8.10 -9.46 -19.68
C TYR A 167 9.30 -10.21 -19.07
N LEU A 168 9.18 -10.71 -17.83
CA LEU A 168 10.22 -11.48 -17.15
C LEU A 168 10.56 -12.77 -17.93
N GLY A 169 9.54 -13.48 -18.43
CA GLY A 169 9.74 -14.67 -19.23
C GLY A 169 10.55 -14.38 -20.50
N ARG A 170 10.18 -13.35 -21.23
CA ARG A 170 10.90 -12.93 -22.46
C ARG A 170 12.32 -12.42 -22.19
N LEU A 171 12.57 -11.79 -21.04
CA LEU A 171 13.95 -11.41 -20.65
C LEU A 171 14.86 -12.63 -20.45
N GLY A 172 14.30 -13.76 -20.00
CA GLY A 172 15.07 -15.00 -19.78
C GLY A 172 15.16 -15.91 -21.00
N ASP A 173 14.35 -15.65 -22.01
CA ASP A 173 14.30 -16.48 -23.23
C ASP A 173 15.38 -16.06 -24.22
N ALA A 174 16.32 -16.98 -24.48
CA ALA A 174 17.39 -16.73 -25.44
C ALA A 174 16.92 -16.69 -26.90
N GLU A 175 15.73 -17.26 -27.17
CA GLU A 175 15.14 -17.31 -28.54
C GLU A 175 14.24 -16.10 -28.80
N ASP A 176 13.69 -15.47 -27.74
CA ASP A 176 12.85 -14.25 -27.87
C ASP A 176 13.65 -12.99 -27.51
N SER A 177 14.16 -12.32 -28.54
CA SER A 177 14.87 -11.05 -28.39
C SER A 177 13.97 -9.82 -28.33
N SER A 178 12.68 -9.97 -28.06
CA SER A 178 11.72 -8.86 -28.04
C SER A 178 11.72 -8.05 -26.74
N ALA A 179 12.19 -8.64 -25.63
CA ALA A 179 12.34 -7.94 -24.35
C ALA A 179 13.80 -7.57 -24.08
N HIS A 180 14.03 -6.34 -23.66
CA HIS A 180 15.35 -5.83 -23.34
C HIS A 180 15.38 -5.16 -21.98
N PHE A 181 16.55 -5.22 -21.32
CA PHE A 181 16.84 -4.44 -20.12
C PHE A 181 18.21 -3.77 -20.29
N TYR A 182 18.21 -2.46 -20.41
CA TYR A 182 19.43 -1.65 -20.57
C TYR A 182 19.96 -1.21 -19.21
N ALA A 183 20.87 -1.97 -18.63
CA ALA A 183 21.54 -1.70 -17.34
C ALA A 183 22.58 -0.56 -17.50
N ARG A 184 22.07 0.67 -17.68
CA ARG A 184 22.90 1.87 -17.89
C ARG A 184 22.97 2.67 -16.60
N ALA A 185 24.12 3.31 -16.39
CA ALA A 185 24.36 4.10 -15.18
C ALA A 185 23.46 5.35 -15.10
N ASP A 186 23.14 5.98 -16.23
CA ASP A 186 22.22 7.12 -16.30
C ASP A 186 20.80 6.72 -15.91
N ASN A 187 20.23 5.64 -16.47
CA ASN A 187 18.91 5.13 -16.11
C ASN A 187 18.82 4.84 -14.61
N LEU A 188 19.87 4.22 -14.05
CA LEU A 188 19.93 3.94 -12.62
C LEU A 188 20.02 5.23 -11.79
N ALA A 189 20.84 6.19 -12.22
CA ALA A 189 20.97 7.48 -11.54
C ALA A 189 19.64 8.24 -11.50
N ASP A 190 18.92 8.29 -12.62
CA ASP A 190 17.62 8.95 -12.73
C ASP A 190 16.57 8.30 -11.83
N TYR A 191 16.52 6.96 -11.81
CA TYR A 191 15.64 6.24 -10.90
C TYR A 191 15.99 6.48 -9.42
N LEU A 192 17.26 6.44 -9.05
CA LEU A 192 17.71 6.71 -7.68
C LEU A 192 17.44 8.16 -7.26
N GLN A 193 17.55 9.11 -8.18
CA GLN A 193 17.18 10.52 -7.93
C GLN A 193 15.68 10.65 -7.66
N LEU A 194 14.83 9.95 -8.42
CA LEU A 194 13.38 9.91 -8.18
C LEU A 194 13.09 9.36 -6.77
N VAL A 195 13.70 8.22 -6.40
CA VAL A 195 13.53 7.60 -5.08
C VAL A 195 14.00 8.54 -3.98
N SER A 196 15.18 9.17 -4.14
CA SER A 196 15.73 10.13 -3.18
C SER A 196 14.81 11.34 -2.97
N SER A 197 14.29 11.92 -4.04
CA SER A 197 13.31 13.02 -3.98
C SER A 197 12.04 12.63 -3.25
N ARG A 198 11.53 11.42 -3.50
CA ARG A 198 10.35 10.89 -2.82
C ARG A 198 10.59 10.70 -1.32
N LEU A 199 11.69 10.09 -0.94
CA LEU A 199 12.08 9.89 0.46
C LEU A 199 12.28 11.24 1.18
N GLY A 200 12.91 12.20 0.53
CA GLY A 200 13.07 13.56 1.04
C GLY A 200 11.72 14.24 1.31
N SER A 201 10.78 14.14 0.37
CA SER A 201 9.41 14.65 0.53
C SER A 201 8.66 13.99 1.69
N LEU A 202 8.77 12.67 1.84
CA LEU A 202 8.17 11.93 2.96
C LEU A 202 8.79 12.35 4.30
N SER A 203 10.11 12.50 4.37
CA SER A 203 10.82 12.98 5.56
C SER A 203 10.36 14.39 5.98
N GLN A 204 10.20 15.30 5.01
CA GLN A 204 9.68 16.65 5.29
C GLN A 204 8.25 16.62 5.82
N ARG A 205 7.36 15.83 5.23
CA ARG A 205 5.97 15.66 5.70
C ARG A 205 5.93 15.09 7.11
N LEU A 206 6.75 14.09 7.39
CA LEU A 206 6.83 13.50 8.73
C LEU A 206 7.32 14.52 9.76
N SER A 207 8.37 15.26 9.44
CA SER A 207 8.89 16.32 10.32
C SER A 207 7.86 17.43 10.56
N ALA A 208 7.12 17.83 9.53
CA ALA A 208 6.04 18.81 9.65
C ALA A 208 4.88 18.31 10.52
N SER A 209 4.53 17.03 10.43
CA SER A 209 3.45 16.42 11.23
C SER A 209 3.81 16.35 12.71
N VAL A 210 5.08 16.08 13.06
CA VAL A 210 5.57 16.04 14.44
C VAL A 210 5.66 17.45 15.05
N GLY A 211 5.94 18.49 14.22
CA GLY A 211 6.00 19.89 14.66
C GLY A 211 4.64 20.57 14.82
N GLN A 212 3.59 20.02 14.29
CA GLN A 212 2.23 20.54 14.46
C GLN A 212 1.64 20.03 15.79
N ILE A 213 1.91 20.77 16.89
CA ILE A 213 1.06 20.71 18.07
C ILE A 213 -0.34 21.14 17.59
N ARG A 214 -1.28 20.20 17.55
CA ARG A 214 -2.67 20.52 17.28
C ARG A 214 -3.14 21.48 18.36
N ILE A 215 -3.39 22.75 17.99
CA ILE A 215 -3.92 23.79 18.89
C ILE A 215 -5.29 23.35 19.48
N GLY A 216 -5.88 22.28 18.99
CA GLY A 216 -7.10 21.69 19.54
C GLY A 216 -6.92 20.79 20.76
N ASP A 217 -5.73 20.30 21.07
CA ASP A 217 -5.48 19.46 22.26
C ASP A 217 -5.02 20.26 23.49
N VAL A 218 -4.83 21.59 23.37
CA VAL A 218 -4.71 22.50 24.51
C VAL A 218 -6.08 23.01 24.86
N SER A 219 -7.01 22.09 25.07
CA SER A 219 -8.36 22.40 25.53
C SER A 219 -8.47 22.16 27.02
N ALA A 220 -8.73 23.24 27.73
CA ALA A 220 -9.55 23.31 28.92
C ALA A 220 -9.12 22.54 30.18
N ALA A 221 -7.82 22.26 30.39
CA ALA A 221 -7.39 21.69 31.68
C ALA A 221 -6.40 22.56 32.49
N ASP A 222 -5.87 23.65 31.96
CA ASP A 222 -4.99 24.56 32.70
C ASP A 222 -5.24 26.04 32.32
N GLU A 223 -6.39 26.59 32.78
CA GLU A 223 -6.46 28.03 33.07
C GLU A 223 -6.16 28.23 34.56
N PRO A 224 -4.99 28.70 34.93
CA PRO A 224 -4.84 29.32 36.25
C PRO A 224 -5.61 30.65 36.23
N ALA A 225 -6.63 30.72 37.04
CA ALA A 225 -7.35 31.93 37.32
C ALA A 225 -6.34 33.06 37.74
N GLY A 226 -6.19 34.01 36.86
CA GLY A 226 -5.47 35.25 37.20
C GLY A 226 -4.20 35.51 36.41
N ALA A 227 -4.34 35.98 35.17
CA ALA A 227 -3.32 36.78 34.51
C ALA A 227 -3.97 37.84 33.64
N GLY A 228 -3.77 39.05 34.02
CA GLY A 228 -4.32 40.25 33.38
C GLY A 228 -3.92 40.40 31.94
N THR A 229 -4.84 40.97 31.19
CA THR A 229 -4.67 41.44 29.82
C THR A 229 -3.44 42.36 29.69
N VAL A 230 -2.37 41.83 29.11
CA VAL A 230 -1.29 42.67 28.57
C VAL A 230 -1.69 43.05 27.15
N ARG A 231 -2.11 44.28 27.01
CA ARG A 231 -2.38 44.94 25.73
C ARG A 231 -1.06 45.18 25.03
N ALA A 232 -0.80 44.48 23.92
CA ALA A 232 0.31 44.79 23.04
C ALA A 232 0.08 46.13 22.33
N PRO A 233 1.09 46.99 22.23
CA PRO A 233 1.02 48.19 21.43
C PRO A 233 1.39 47.87 19.97
N ASP A 234 0.62 48.47 19.10
CA ASP A 234 0.85 48.68 17.68
C ASP A 234 0.54 47.54 16.66
N GLY A 235 -0.32 48.00 15.77
CA GLY A 235 -0.91 47.40 14.59
C GLY A 235 0.04 46.69 13.63
N GLY A 236 0.04 45.39 13.71
CA GLY A 236 0.58 44.50 12.66
C GLY A 236 -0.53 43.65 12.05
N ARG A 237 -1.00 44.06 10.89
CA ARG A 237 -1.98 43.32 10.07
C ARG A 237 -1.31 42.05 9.56
N LEU A 238 -1.74 40.87 10.02
CA LEU A 238 -1.30 39.58 9.47
C LEU A 238 -1.82 39.44 8.04
N VAL A 239 -0.91 39.51 7.08
CA VAL A 239 -1.16 39.15 5.67
C VAL A 239 -1.19 37.65 5.57
N LYS A 240 -2.35 37.12 5.19
CA LYS A 240 -2.50 35.73 4.75
C LYS A 240 -1.86 35.59 3.37
N THR A 241 -0.76 34.88 3.26
CA THR A 241 -0.23 34.40 1.99
C THR A 241 -0.85 33.07 1.62
N PRO A 242 -1.13 32.83 0.35
CA PRO A 242 -1.87 31.68 -0.19
C PRO A 242 -1.13 30.35 -0.05
#